data_89bfd6a902cae2d7e94e417e345f1c3a
#
_entry.id   89bfd6a902cae2d7e94e417e345f1c3a
#
_cell.length_a   1.000
_cell.length_b   1.000
_cell.length_c   1.000
_cell.angle_alpha   90.00
_cell.angle_beta   90.00
_cell.angle_gamma   90.00
#
_symmetry.space_group_name_H-M   'P 1'
#
loop_
_entity.id
_entity.type
_entity.pdbx_description
1 polymer ?
#
loop_
_entity_poly.entity_id
_entity_poly.type
_entity_poly.pdbx_seq_one_letter_code
_entity_poly.pdbx_strand_id
1 'polypeptide(L)'
;SELRELNLSNNPIADISTLALLPKLTSLDLSATGRSDLDNELLSSLRSLSYLKLENNDGVTAEGIDALQSALPSCQIVHEPKYYTVVFGDQSFSSDASDVTVDALGLTTLSGIEKFHQLRRLSAYGNTLTDLAPLAELFSVEELQLGYNNLCDLSALTGHTALRRVILDHNALRDITALSGCTALEELDLSYNDLNSLAALRSLTQLRTLNITGNPALTADMVRSLQE
;
A
#
# COMPACT_ATOMS: atom_id res chain seq x y z
N SER A 1 -13.86 -42.14 4.16
CA SER A 1 -14.56 -41.45 5.28
C SER A 1 -15.68 -40.59 4.72
N GLU A 2 -16.84 -40.55 5.41
CA GLU A 2 -17.98 -39.66 5.09
C GLU A 2 -17.91 -38.32 5.85
N LEU A 3 -16.82 -38.10 6.61
CA LEU A 3 -16.63 -36.90 7.43
C LEU A 3 -16.60 -35.63 6.56
N ARG A 4 -17.49 -34.68 6.89
CA ARG A 4 -17.61 -33.39 6.17
C ARG A 4 -17.16 -32.20 7.00
N GLU A 5 -17.34 -32.29 8.30
CA GLU A 5 -17.01 -31.20 9.23
C GLU A 5 -16.09 -31.73 10.32
N LEU A 6 -15.02 -31.03 10.58
CA LEU A 6 -14.05 -31.42 11.59
C LEU A 6 -13.58 -30.16 12.32
N ASN A 7 -13.72 -30.18 13.64
CA ASN A 7 -13.18 -29.15 14.52
C ASN A 7 -12.04 -29.75 15.36
N LEU A 8 -10.84 -29.21 15.17
CA LEU A 8 -9.63 -29.59 15.90
C LEU A 8 -9.10 -28.43 16.75
N SER A 9 -9.85 -27.33 16.86
CA SER A 9 -9.38 -26.11 17.53
C SER A 9 -8.92 -26.34 18.98
N ASN A 10 -7.99 -25.50 19.42
CA ASN A 10 -7.42 -25.54 20.77
C ASN A 10 -6.74 -26.88 21.14
N ASN A 11 -6.19 -27.59 20.20
CA ASN A 11 -5.39 -28.79 20.41
C ASN A 11 -3.98 -28.59 19.85
N PRO A 12 -2.93 -28.90 20.60
CA PRO A 12 -1.55 -28.85 20.09
C PRO A 12 -1.32 -30.03 19.14
N ILE A 13 -1.62 -29.84 17.86
CA ILE A 13 -1.54 -30.88 16.82
C ILE A 13 -0.22 -30.71 16.07
N ALA A 14 0.70 -31.65 16.22
CA ALA A 14 2.01 -31.57 15.54
C ALA A 14 1.91 -31.90 14.04
N ASP A 15 1.04 -32.83 13.66
CA ASP A 15 0.94 -33.34 12.29
C ASP A 15 -0.54 -33.41 11.84
N ILE A 16 -0.84 -32.83 10.69
CA ILE A 16 -2.16 -32.83 10.07
C ILE A 16 -2.19 -33.62 8.75
N SER A 17 -1.14 -34.37 8.42
CA SER A 17 -1.01 -35.10 7.15
C SER A 17 -2.17 -36.06 6.88
N THR A 18 -2.77 -36.63 7.96
CA THR A 18 -3.93 -37.52 7.87
C THR A 18 -5.20 -36.86 7.34
N LEU A 19 -5.28 -35.53 7.33
CA LEU A 19 -6.42 -34.80 6.73
C LEU A 19 -6.54 -35.07 5.23
N ALA A 20 -5.44 -35.39 4.54
CA ALA A 20 -5.45 -35.79 3.13
C ALA A 20 -6.30 -37.05 2.86
N LEU A 21 -6.56 -37.85 3.89
CA LEU A 21 -7.39 -39.07 3.80
C LEU A 21 -8.90 -38.77 3.95
N LEU A 22 -9.31 -37.50 4.02
CA LEU A 22 -10.67 -37.04 4.21
C LEU A 22 -11.21 -36.33 2.96
N PRO A 23 -11.47 -37.05 1.85
CA PRO A 23 -11.77 -36.41 0.55
C PRO A 23 -13.10 -35.66 0.50
N LYS A 24 -13.99 -35.88 1.48
CA LYS A 24 -15.31 -35.23 1.57
C LYS A 24 -15.36 -34.10 2.59
N LEU A 25 -14.21 -33.71 3.17
CA LEU A 25 -14.14 -32.64 4.17
C LEU A 25 -14.44 -31.29 3.51
N THR A 26 -15.48 -30.63 4.00
CA THR A 26 -15.96 -29.34 3.49
C THR A 26 -15.76 -28.20 4.49
N SER A 27 -15.68 -28.50 5.79
CA SER A 27 -15.49 -27.53 6.86
C SER A 27 -14.42 -28.03 7.84
N LEU A 28 -13.43 -27.17 8.10
CA LEU A 28 -12.30 -27.50 8.96
C LEU A 28 -11.98 -26.31 9.87
N ASP A 29 -11.95 -26.53 11.19
CA ASP A 29 -11.47 -25.57 12.17
C ASP A 29 -10.14 -26.06 12.75
N LEU A 30 -9.08 -25.30 12.48
CA LEU A 30 -7.72 -25.50 12.99
C LEU A 30 -7.26 -24.33 13.87
N SER A 31 -8.19 -23.56 14.45
CA SER A 31 -7.84 -22.42 15.31
C SER A 31 -7.04 -22.89 16.53
N ALA A 32 -5.98 -22.13 16.86
CA ALA A 32 -5.10 -22.40 18.00
C ALA A 32 -4.53 -23.84 18.00
N THR A 33 -4.07 -24.32 16.86
CA THR A 33 -3.47 -25.66 16.71
C THR A 33 -1.98 -25.63 16.37
N GLY A 34 -1.36 -24.44 16.32
CA GLY A 34 0.07 -24.26 16.01
C GLY A 34 0.36 -24.39 14.52
N ARG A 35 -0.58 -24.00 13.64
CA ARG A 35 -0.37 -24.02 12.19
C ARG A 35 0.61 -22.94 11.73
N SER A 36 1.19 -23.18 10.57
CA SER A 36 2.10 -22.25 9.90
C SER A 36 1.95 -22.36 8.39
N ASP A 37 2.63 -21.49 7.66
CA ASP A 37 2.66 -21.53 6.18
C ASP A 37 3.25 -22.83 5.63
N LEU A 38 3.99 -23.59 6.44
CA LEU A 38 4.49 -24.92 6.06
C LEU A 38 3.36 -25.93 5.82
N ASP A 39 2.18 -25.69 6.38
CA ASP A 39 1.00 -26.54 6.20
C ASP A 39 0.23 -26.24 4.89
N ASN A 40 0.59 -25.15 4.18
CA ASN A 40 -0.17 -24.65 3.03
C ASN A 40 -0.21 -25.63 1.86
N GLU A 41 0.83 -26.42 1.63
CA GLU A 41 0.83 -27.45 0.59
C GLU A 41 -0.28 -28.48 0.84
N LEU A 42 -0.37 -28.99 2.06
CA LEU A 42 -1.41 -29.94 2.45
C LEU A 42 -2.80 -29.30 2.40
N LEU A 43 -2.99 -28.14 3.05
CA LEU A 43 -4.28 -27.46 3.11
C LEU A 43 -4.79 -27.12 1.70
N SER A 44 -3.92 -26.68 0.81
CA SER A 44 -4.23 -26.43 -0.60
C SER A 44 -4.70 -27.66 -1.36
N SER A 45 -4.31 -28.87 -0.92
CA SER A 45 -4.74 -30.14 -1.53
C SER A 45 -6.18 -30.52 -1.20
N LEU A 46 -6.75 -29.97 -0.12
CA LEU A 46 -8.11 -30.25 0.36
C LEU A 46 -9.17 -29.51 -0.46
N ARG A 47 -9.27 -29.84 -1.75
CA ARG A 47 -10.08 -29.13 -2.75
C ARG A 47 -11.58 -29.09 -2.47
N SER A 48 -12.07 -29.94 -1.58
CA SER A 48 -13.49 -29.96 -1.17
C SER A 48 -13.83 -28.94 -0.10
N LEU A 49 -12.82 -28.27 0.50
CA LEU A 49 -13.08 -27.28 1.53
C LEU A 49 -13.83 -26.06 0.96
N SER A 50 -14.88 -25.71 1.66
CA SER A 50 -15.65 -24.47 1.48
C SER A 50 -15.50 -23.52 2.68
N TYR A 51 -15.03 -24.04 3.82
CA TYR A 51 -14.78 -23.28 5.04
C TYR A 51 -13.51 -23.78 5.73
N LEU A 52 -12.57 -22.88 6.01
CA LEU A 52 -11.33 -23.13 6.75
C LEU A 52 -11.13 -22.05 7.80
N LYS A 53 -10.96 -22.43 9.06
CA LYS A 53 -10.68 -21.49 10.14
C LYS A 53 -9.28 -21.69 10.69
N LEU A 54 -8.49 -20.60 10.75
CA LEU A 54 -7.06 -20.59 11.11
C LEU A 54 -6.73 -19.56 12.20
N GLU A 55 -7.70 -19.05 12.93
CA GLU A 55 -7.49 -18.05 13.98
C GLU A 55 -6.49 -18.52 15.07
N ASN A 56 -5.77 -17.59 15.69
CA ASN A 56 -4.80 -17.86 16.75
C ASN A 56 -3.68 -18.84 16.34
N ASN A 57 -3.18 -18.72 15.14
CA ASN A 57 -2.02 -19.44 14.64
C ASN A 57 -0.94 -18.45 14.21
N ASP A 58 0.02 -18.17 15.10
CA ASP A 58 1.06 -17.15 14.88
C ASP A 58 2.00 -17.47 13.70
N GLY A 59 2.14 -18.73 13.35
CA GLY A 59 2.95 -19.17 12.22
C GLY A 59 2.30 -19.01 10.84
N VAL A 60 1.03 -18.61 10.78
CA VAL A 60 0.32 -18.30 9.53
C VAL A 60 0.51 -16.81 9.23
N THR A 61 1.08 -16.49 8.07
CA THR A 61 1.36 -15.11 7.64
C THR A 61 0.31 -14.58 6.66
N ALA A 62 0.38 -13.29 6.32
CA ALA A 62 -0.45 -12.70 5.28
C ALA A 62 -0.19 -13.36 3.91
N GLU A 63 1.08 -13.59 3.57
CA GLU A 63 1.49 -14.28 2.36
C GLU A 63 0.95 -15.72 2.32
N GLY A 64 0.96 -16.40 3.47
CA GLY A 64 0.41 -17.75 3.61
C GLY A 64 -1.09 -17.80 3.36
N ILE A 65 -1.85 -16.84 3.87
CA ILE A 65 -3.29 -16.71 3.62
C ILE A 65 -3.57 -16.43 2.15
N ASP A 66 -2.82 -15.52 1.52
CA ASP A 66 -2.97 -15.20 0.09
C ASP A 66 -2.70 -16.43 -0.80
N ALA A 67 -1.67 -17.21 -0.47
CA ALA A 67 -1.37 -18.46 -1.16
C ALA A 67 -2.50 -19.47 -1.03
N LEU A 68 -3.06 -19.65 0.17
CA LEU A 68 -4.20 -20.53 0.42
C LEU A 68 -5.45 -20.04 -0.32
N GLN A 69 -5.77 -18.74 -0.28
CA GLN A 69 -6.94 -18.19 -0.96
C GLN A 69 -6.83 -18.34 -2.49
N SER A 70 -5.63 -18.17 -3.05
CA SER A 70 -5.36 -18.40 -4.46
C SER A 70 -5.53 -19.87 -4.85
N ALA A 71 -5.11 -20.79 -3.99
CA ALA A 71 -5.24 -22.24 -4.21
C ALA A 71 -6.67 -22.76 -3.99
N LEU A 72 -7.43 -22.14 -3.10
CA LEU A 72 -8.79 -22.49 -2.71
C LEU A 72 -9.75 -21.32 -2.92
N PRO A 73 -9.99 -20.86 -4.17
CA PRO A 73 -10.68 -19.60 -4.45
C PRO A 73 -12.15 -19.59 -4.00
N SER A 74 -12.77 -20.74 -3.82
CA SER A 74 -14.16 -20.87 -3.35
C SER A 74 -14.26 -21.17 -1.85
N CYS A 75 -13.12 -21.28 -1.14
CA CYS A 75 -13.10 -21.55 0.29
C CYS A 75 -13.15 -20.22 1.07
N GLN A 76 -14.05 -20.10 2.01
CA GLN A 76 -14.01 -19.01 2.99
C GLN A 76 -12.92 -19.34 4.02
N ILE A 77 -11.85 -18.54 4.01
CA ILE A 77 -10.75 -18.66 4.98
C ILE A 77 -10.93 -17.60 6.06
N VAL A 78 -11.10 -18.03 7.31
CA VAL A 78 -11.30 -17.17 8.47
C VAL A 78 -10.03 -17.13 9.32
N HIS A 79 -9.50 -15.96 9.54
CA HIS A 79 -8.29 -15.70 10.33
C HIS A 79 -8.39 -14.30 10.96
N GLU A 80 -7.56 -14.02 11.97
CA GLU A 80 -7.35 -12.65 12.45
C GLU A 80 -6.62 -11.82 11.39
N PRO A 81 -6.68 -10.48 11.45
CA PRO A 81 -5.93 -9.63 10.52
C PRO A 81 -4.44 -10.00 10.51
N LYS A 82 -3.89 -10.21 9.34
CA LYS A 82 -2.47 -10.47 9.09
C LYS A 82 -1.88 -9.33 8.29
N TYR A 83 -0.65 -8.97 8.60
CA TYR A 83 0.04 -7.85 8.00
C TYR A 83 1.35 -8.31 7.37
N TYR A 84 1.68 -7.73 6.22
CA TYR A 84 2.97 -7.96 5.57
C TYR A 84 4.09 -7.26 6.34
N THR A 85 5.28 -7.84 6.33
CA THR A 85 6.50 -7.12 6.64
C THR A 85 7.10 -6.62 5.34
N VAL A 86 7.16 -5.30 5.17
CA VAL A 86 7.72 -4.65 3.98
C VAL A 86 9.06 -4.02 4.36
N VAL A 87 10.05 -4.22 3.52
CA VAL A 87 11.44 -3.75 3.75
C VAL A 87 11.79 -2.69 2.72
N PHE A 88 12.26 -1.54 3.20
CA PHE A 88 12.85 -0.47 2.39
C PHE A 88 14.27 -0.20 2.89
N GLY A 89 15.28 -0.49 2.06
CA GLY A 89 16.68 -0.41 2.49
C GLY A 89 16.96 -1.38 3.65
N ASP A 90 17.32 -0.84 4.80
CA ASP A 90 17.58 -1.58 6.05
C ASP A 90 16.42 -1.48 7.06
N GLN A 91 15.34 -0.82 6.70
CA GLN A 91 14.17 -0.60 7.57
C GLN A 91 13.04 -1.56 7.23
N SER A 92 12.37 -2.05 8.26
CA SER A 92 11.21 -2.96 8.15
C SER A 92 9.97 -2.30 8.76
N PHE A 93 8.84 -2.43 8.06
CA PHE A 93 7.55 -1.88 8.46
C PHE A 93 6.48 -2.95 8.40
N SER A 94 5.54 -2.90 9.34
CA SER A 94 4.29 -3.66 9.22
C SER A 94 3.31 -2.92 8.32
N SER A 95 2.62 -3.61 7.42
CA SER A 95 1.74 -3.00 6.41
C SER A 95 0.47 -2.35 6.97
N ASP A 96 0.21 -2.46 8.28
CA ASP A 96 -0.83 -1.71 8.98
C ASP A 96 -0.36 -0.31 9.44
N ALA A 97 0.91 0.03 9.22
CA ALA A 97 1.41 1.35 9.57
C ALA A 97 0.68 2.46 8.79
N SER A 98 0.28 3.50 9.51
CA SER A 98 -0.29 4.71 8.94
C SER A 98 0.75 5.73 8.52
N ASP A 99 1.96 5.59 9.03
CA ASP A 99 3.07 6.51 8.86
C ASP A 99 4.33 5.75 8.48
N VAL A 100 4.92 6.07 7.33
CA VAL A 100 6.14 5.46 6.83
C VAL A 100 7.14 6.54 6.48
N THR A 101 8.36 6.42 7.02
CA THR A 101 9.47 7.32 6.71
C THR A 101 10.66 6.51 6.20
N VAL A 102 11.05 6.76 4.96
CA VAL A 102 12.12 6.06 4.24
C VAL A 102 13.06 7.07 3.57
N ASP A 103 13.42 8.12 4.30
CA ASP A 103 14.23 9.22 3.81
C ASP A 103 15.69 8.81 3.61
N ALA A 104 16.30 9.28 2.53
CA ALA A 104 17.73 9.13 2.24
C ALA A 104 18.26 7.69 2.28
N LEU A 105 17.44 6.73 1.90
CA LEU A 105 17.82 5.30 1.84
C LEU A 105 18.36 4.88 0.46
N GLY A 106 18.49 5.81 -0.50
CA GLY A 106 18.93 5.52 -1.87
C GLY A 106 17.92 4.70 -2.67
N LEU A 107 16.64 4.77 -2.32
CA LEU A 107 15.59 4.02 -2.99
C LEU A 107 15.38 4.50 -4.42
N THR A 108 15.23 3.55 -5.34
CA THR A 108 14.84 3.79 -6.74
C THR A 108 13.36 3.53 -7.00
N THR A 109 12.68 2.83 -6.09
CA THR A 109 11.26 2.47 -6.17
C THR A 109 10.65 2.42 -4.77
N LEU A 110 9.33 2.60 -4.71
CA LEU A 110 8.50 2.41 -3.52
C LEU A 110 7.74 1.06 -3.56
N SER A 111 8.20 0.09 -4.35
CA SER A 111 7.54 -1.22 -4.44
C SER A 111 7.38 -1.86 -3.05
N GLY A 112 6.17 -2.29 -2.74
CA GLY A 112 5.77 -2.76 -1.42
C GLY A 112 4.88 -1.78 -0.66
N ILE A 113 4.95 -0.46 -0.98
CA ILE A 113 4.11 0.55 -0.31
C ILE A 113 2.61 0.34 -0.62
N GLU A 114 2.27 -0.27 -1.74
CA GLU A 114 0.90 -0.62 -2.13
C GLU A 114 0.19 -1.55 -1.14
N LYS A 115 0.94 -2.21 -0.26
CA LYS A 115 0.41 -3.07 0.80
C LYS A 115 -0.09 -2.29 2.02
N PHE A 116 0.21 -0.99 2.13
CA PHE A 116 -0.12 -0.15 3.29
C PHE A 116 -1.49 0.51 3.13
N HIS A 117 -2.56 -0.26 3.17
CA HIS A 117 -3.92 0.25 2.95
C HIS A 117 -4.41 1.27 3.99
N GLN A 118 -3.71 1.40 5.11
CA GLN A 118 -4.00 2.39 6.16
C GLN A 118 -3.05 3.60 6.12
N LEU A 119 -2.18 3.69 5.10
CA LEU A 119 -1.20 4.77 4.98
C LEU A 119 -1.87 6.14 4.92
N ARG A 120 -1.40 7.05 5.77
CA ARG A 120 -1.80 8.46 5.83
C ARG A 120 -0.64 9.38 5.50
N ARG A 121 0.55 9.05 5.98
CA ARG A 121 1.75 9.87 5.79
C ARG A 121 2.90 9.04 5.25
N LEU A 122 3.52 9.54 4.18
CA LEU A 122 4.72 8.96 3.60
C LEU A 122 5.78 10.03 3.46
N SER A 123 6.95 9.78 4.04
CA SER A 123 8.17 10.52 3.71
C SER A 123 9.16 9.59 3.00
N ALA A 124 9.57 9.98 1.81
CA ALA A 124 10.62 9.34 1.02
C ALA A 124 11.55 10.41 0.42
N TYR A 125 11.86 11.44 1.23
CA TYR A 125 12.71 12.57 0.88
C TYR A 125 14.15 12.11 0.61
N GLY A 126 14.81 12.73 -0.37
CA GLY A 126 16.24 12.49 -0.61
C GLY A 126 16.58 11.11 -1.14
N ASN A 127 15.73 10.55 -1.96
CA ASN A 127 15.96 9.27 -2.66
C ASN A 127 16.24 9.51 -4.16
N THR A 128 16.12 8.48 -4.99
CA THR A 128 16.30 8.55 -6.45
C THR A 128 15.07 8.04 -7.19
N LEU A 129 13.90 8.26 -6.61
CA LEU A 129 12.61 7.81 -7.16
C LEU A 129 12.33 8.48 -8.50
N THR A 130 11.86 7.69 -9.46
CA THR A 130 11.42 8.17 -10.78
C THR A 130 9.95 7.88 -11.03
N ASP A 131 9.33 7.00 -10.23
CA ASP A 131 7.98 6.51 -10.42
C ASP A 131 7.21 6.46 -9.09
N LEU A 132 5.94 6.80 -9.15
CA LEU A 132 4.99 6.78 -8.01
C LEU A 132 3.87 5.73 -8.22
N ALA A 133 3.95 4.85 -9.23
CA ALA A 133 2.91 3.86 -9.52
C ALA A 133 2.50 3.02 -8.28
N PRO A 134 3.40 2.65 -7.35
CA PRO A 134 3.00 1.94 -6.13
C PRO A 134 2.02 2.72 -5.21
N LEU A 135 1.89 4.05 -5.38
CA LEU A 135 0.95 4.86 -4.61
C LEU A 135 -0.45 4.95 -5.25
N ALA A 136 -0.62 4.51 -6.50
CA ALA A 136 -1.79 4.83 -7.32
C ALA A 136 -3.15 4.48 -6.69
N GLU A 137 -3.22 3.44 -5.87
CA GLU A 137 -4.46 2.98 -5.22
C GLU A 137 -4.56 3.39 -3.73
N LEU A 138 -3.60 4.16 -3.21
CA LEU A 138 -3.55 4.56 -1.81
C LEU A 138 -4.28 5.90 -1.56
N PHE A 139 -5.55 5.95 -1.92
CA PHE A 139 -6.38 7.17 -1.87
C PHE A 139 -6.59 7.76 -0.46
N SER A 140 -6.18 7.05 0.59
CA SER A 140 -6.27 7.51 1.99
C SER A 140 -5.09 8.36 2.42
N VAL A 141 -4.06 8.51 1.60
CA VAL A 141 -2.85 9.30 1.92
C VAL A 141 -3.21 10.77 2.01
N GLU A 142 -2.76 11.40 3.10
CA GLU A 142 -3.01 12.80 3.43
C GLU A 142 -1.75 13.66 3.26
N GLU A 143 -0.56 13.09 3.52
CA GLU A 143 0.71 13.80 3.44
C GLU A 143 1.75 13.02 2.66
N LEU A 144 2.42 13.69 1.71
CA LEU A 144 3.55 13.16 0.95
C LEU A 144 4.75 14.10 1.04
N GLN A 145 5.91 13.58 1.44
CA GLN A 145 7.19 14.27 1.39
C GLN A 145 8.11 13.51 0.41
N LEU A 146 8.21 14.02 -0.81
CA LEU A 146 8.90 13.39 -1.94
C LEU A 146 9.95 14.32 -2.56
N GLY A 147 10.37 15.35 -1.82
CA GLY A 147 11.42 16.28 -2.27
C GLY A 147 12.77 15.59 -2.47
N TYR A 148 13.64 16.20 -3.28
CA TYR A 148 14.96 15.66 -3.63
C TYR A 148 14.90 14.23 -4.18
N ASN A 149 14.13 14.08 -5.26
CA ASN A 149 14.01 12.84 -6.04
C ASN A 149 14.18 13.14 -7.54
N ASN A 150 13.92 12.18 -8.40
CA ASN A 150 14.02 12.32 -9.85
C ASN A 150 12.63 12.22 -10.54
N LEU A 151 11.58 12.66 -9.86
CA LEU A 151 10.20 12.55 -10.33
C LEU A 151 9.97 13.52 -11.51
N CYS A 152 9.34 13.01 -12.58
CA CYS A 152 8.89 13.80 -13.73
C CYS A 152 7.41 13.57 -14.08
N ASP A 153 6.77 12.57 -13.48
CA ASP A 153 5.37 12.21 -13.69
C ASP A 153 4.66 12.04 -12.33
N LEU A 154 3.49 12.64 -12.21
CA LEU A 154 2.61 12.56 -11.04
C LEU A 154 1.29 11.83 -11.34
N SER A 155 1.15 11.15 -12.47
CA SER A 155 -0.10 10.51 -12.90
C SER A 155 -0.69 9.56 -11.87
N ALA A 156 0.17 8.89 -11.10
CA ALA A 156 -0.21 8.03 -9.99
C ALA A 156 -0.99 8.76 -8.87
N LEU A 157 -0.86 10.09 -8.76
CA LEU A 157 -1.58 10.89 -7.76
C LEU A 157 -2.96 11.36 -8.24
N THR A 158 -3.36 10.98 -9.43
CA THR A 158 -4.68 11.34 -9.97
C THR A 158 -5.79 10.77 -9.08
N GLY A 159 -6.70 11.63 -8.61
CA GLY A 159 -7.82 11.21 -7.77
C GLY A 159 -7.52 11.09 -6.27
N HIS A 160 -6.32 11.43 -5.81
CA HIS A 160 -5.96 11.46 -4.40
C HIS A 160 -6.60 12.66 -3.67
N THR A 161 -7.91 12.63 -3.52
CA THR A 161 -8.70 13.74 -2.96
C THR A 161 -8.48 13.97 -1.46
N ALA A 162 -7.83 13.04 -0.75
CA ALA A 162 -7.51 13.16 0.66
C ALA A 162 -6.21 13.94 0.93
N LEU A 163 -5.37 14.17 -0.08
CA LEU A 163 -4.09 14.87 0.07
C LEU A 163 -4.28 16.30 0.59
N ARG A 164 -3.60 16.61 1.69
CA ARG A 164 -3.58 17.94 2.35
C ARG A 164 -2.22 18.62 2.25
N ARG A 165 -1.14 17.84 2.33
CA ARG A 165 0.22 18.36 2.29
C ARG A 165 1.05 17.53 1.32
N VAL A 166 1.67 18.22 0.32
CA VAL A 166 2.52 17.58 -0.68
C VAL A 166 3.78 18.42 -0.88
N ILE A 167 4.93 17.81 -0.65
CA ILE A 167 6.25 18.39 -0.82
C ILE A 167 6.98 17.66 -1.94
N LEU A 168 7.25 18.35 -3.03
CA LEU A 168 7.82 17.83 -4.28
C LEU A 168 9.00 18.69 -4.77
N ASP A 169 9.61 19.44 -3.86
CA ASP A 169 10.75 20.30 -4.19
C ASP A 169 11.93 19.50 -4.76
N HIS A 170 12.77 20.15 -5.57
CA HIS A 170 13.97 19.53 -6.17
C HIS A 170 13.66 18.19 -6.87
N ASN A 171 12.78 18.25 -7.87
CA ASN A 171 12.45 17.19 -8.80
C ASN A 171 12.58 17.67 -10.25
N ALA A 172 12.09 16.92 -11.23
CA ALA A 172 12.13 17.27 -12.65
C ALA A 172 10.71 17.46 -13.24
N LEU A 173 9.77 17.96 -12.43
CA LEU A 173 8.37 18.09 -12.81
C LEU A 173 8.15 19.22 -13.80
N ARG A 174 7.42 18.92 -14.89
CA ARG A 174 6.97 19.89 -15.88
C ARG A 174 5.44 20.02 -15.91
N ASP A 175 4.76 18.94 -15.72
CA ASP A 175 3.29 18.83 -15.68
C ASP A 175 2.83 18.39 -14.29
N ILE A 176 1.87 19.13 -13.75
CA ILE A 176 1.22 18.88 -12.46
C ILE A 176 -0.29 18.71 -12.60
N THR A 177 -0.76 18.40 -13.80
CA THR A 177 -2.21 18.24 -14.09
C THR A 177 -2.85 17.17 -13.20
N ALA A 178 -2.11 16.12 -12.83
CA ALA A 178 -2.58 15.08 -11.93
C ALA A 178 -3.06 15.61 -10.57
N LEU A 179 -2.49 16.74 -10.10
CA LEU A 179 -2.88 17.36 -8.83
C LEU A 179 -4.20 18.13 -8.89
N SER A 180 -4.77 18.38 -10.08
CA SER A 180 -5.99 19.18 -10.22
C SER A 180 -7.20 18.60 -9.49
N GLY A 181 -7.23 17.29 -9.25
CA GLY A 181 -8.26 16.61 -8.46
C GLY A 181 -8.02 16.59 -6.95
N CYS A 182 -6.83 16.99 -6.49
CA CYS A 182 -6.46 16.95 -5.07
C CYS A 182 -7.01 18.18 -4.30
N THR A 183 -8.32 18.34 -4.32
CA THR A 183 -9.01 19.58 -3.89
C THR A 183 -8.92 19.87 -2.39
N ALA A 184 -8.47 18.91 -1.57
CA ALA A 184 -8.22 19.11 -0.13
C ALA A 184 -6.82 19.67 0.16
N LEU A 185 -5.96 19.90 -0.85
CA LEU A 185 -4.59 20.41 -0.64
C LEU A 185 -4.60 21.77 0.02
N GLU A 186 -3.86 21.87 1.14
CA GLU A 186 -3.65 23.05 1.95
C GLU A 186 -2.22 23.58 1.83
N GLU A 187 -1.24 22.69 1.66
CA GLU A 187 0.19 23.02 1.51
C GLU A 187 0.80 22.27 0.33
N LEU A 188 1.47 23.00 -0.57
CA LEU A 188 2.11 22.45 -1.76
C LEU A 188 3.47 23.14 -1.99
N ASP A 189 4.54 22.34 -1.97
CA ASP A 189 5.87 22.80 -2.37
C ASP A 189 6.28 22.13 -3.70
N LEU A 190 6.44 22.95 -4.72
CA LEU A 190 6.88 22.59 -6.07
C LEU A 190 8.17 23.33 -6.45
N SER A 191 8.90 23.84 -5.46
CA SER A 191 10.09 24.62 -5.73
C SER A 191 11.19 23.79 -6.39
N TYR A 192 12.04 24.45 -7.16
CA TYR A 192 13.18 23.84 -7.87
C TYR A 192 12.73 22.64 -8.74
N ASN A 193 11.80 22.92 -9.65
CA ASN A 193 11.32 22.04 -10.70
C ASN A 193 11.41 22.71 -12.08
N ASP A 194 10.84 22.14 -13.11
CA ASP A 194 10.83 22.63 -14.49
C ASP A 194 9.43 23.05 -14.96
N LEU A 195 8.57 23.53 -14.04
CA LEU A 195 7.18 23.85 -14.35
C LEU A 195 7.04 24.91 -15.43
N ASN A 196 6.13 24.69 -16.36
CA ASN A 196 5.79 25.61 -17.44
C ASN A 196 4.30 26.02 -17.46
N SER A 197 3.50 25.54 -16.52
CA SER A 197 2.10 25.89 -16.34
C SER A 197 1.66 25.75 -14.89
N LEU A 198 0.77 26.64 -14.46
CA LEU A 198 0.12 26.59 -13.14
C LEU A 198 -1.38 26.33 -13.24
N ALA A 199 -1.89 25.98 -14.42
CA ALA A 199 -3.34 25.84 -14.66
C ALA A 199 -4.02 24.83 -13.74
N ALA A 200 -3.34 23.74 -13.38
CA ALA A 200 -3.85 22.71 -12.47
C ALA A 200 -4.14 23.24 -11.06
N LEU A 201 -3.46 24.30 -10.62
CA LEU A 201 -3.60 24.87 -9.28
C LEU A 201 -4.91 25.63 -9.09
N ARG A 202 -5.59 26.05 -10.18
CA ARG A 202 -6.85 26.81 -10.10
C ARG A 202 -7.98 26.05 -9.40
N SER A 203 -7.97 24.73 -9.44
CA SER A 203 -8.97 23.89 -8.77
C SER A 203 -8.69 23.69 -7.28
N LEU A 204 -7.48 24.04 -6.79
CA LEU A 204 -7.03 23.79 -5.42
C LEU A 204 -7.48 24.91 -4.47
N THR A 205 -8.78 25.06 -4.28
CA THR A 205 -9.38 26.18 -3.55
C THR A 205 -9.11 26.19 -2.04
N GLN A 206 -8.59 25.10 -1.49
CA GLN A 206 -8.19 25.01 -0.07
C GLN A 206 -6.71 25.37 0.16
N LEU A 207 -5.94 25.63 -0.91
CA LEU A 207 -4.51 25.87 -0.84
C LEU A 207 -4.20 27.18 -0.07
N ARG A 208 -3.42 27.06 1.00
CA ARG A 208 -3.01 28.16 1.89
C ARG A 208 -1.55 28.50 1.71
N THR A 209 -0.72 27.49 1.42
CA THR A 209 0.71 27.66 1.25
C THR A 209 1.14 27.05 -0.09
N LEU A 210 1.74 27.85 -0.93
CA LEU A 210 2.28 27.45 -2.23
C LEU A 210 3.72 27.97 -2.37
N ASN A 211 4.67 27.06 -2.59
CA ASN A 211 6.04 27.41 -2.95
C ASN A 211 6.32 26.92 -4.38
N ILE A 212 6.63 27.84 -5.28
CA ILE A 212 7.00 27.59 -6.69
C ILE A 212 8.35 28.22 -7.06
N THR A 213 9.16 28.54 -6.06
CA THR A 213 10.49 29.13 -6.26
C THR A 213 11.36 28.22 -7.14
N GLY A 214 12.24 28.82 -7.95
CA GLY A 214 13.21 28.03 -8.73
C GLY A 214 12.62 27.25 -9.92
N ASN A 215 11.50 27.69 -10.46
CA ASN A 215 10.92 27.19 -11.72
C ASN A 215 11.17 28.21 -12.84
N PRO A 216 12.22 28.06 -13.64
CA PRO A 216 12.72 29.14 -14.50
C PRO A 216 11.78 29.51 -15.66
N ALA A 217 10.88 28.63 -16.06
CA ALA A 217 9.92 28.88 -17.15
C ALA A 217 8.64 29.61 -16.69
N LEU A 218 8.44 29.77 -15.36
CA LEU A 218 7.26 30.48 -14.86
C LEU A 218 7.39 32.00 -15.06
N THR A 219 6.31 32.64 -15.47
CA THR A 219 6.22 34.08 -15.68
C THR A 219 5.28 34.75 -14.68
N ALA A 220 5.45 36.07 -14.49
CA ALA A 220 4.55 36.84 -13.63
C ALA A 220 3.08 36.75 -14.07
N ASP A 221 2.81 36.62 -15.38
CA ASP A 221 1.45 36.49 -15.91
C ASP A 221 0.82 35.13 -15.54
N MET A 222 1.60 34.04 -15.52
CA MET A 222 1.11 32.74 -15.03
C MET A 222 0.72 32.80 -13.55
N VAL A 223 1.53 33.49 -12.72
CA VAL A 223 1.20 33.67 -11.29
C VAL A 223 -0.06 34.52 -11.12
N ARG A 224 -0.20 35.62 -11.90
CA ARG A 224 -1.43 36.45 -11.88
C ARG A 224 -2.67 35.65 -12.20
N SER A 225 -2.58 34.71 -13.15
CA SER A 225 -3.71 33.87 -13.55
C SER A 225 -4.23 32.91 -12.47
N LEU A 226 -3.53 32.77 -11.32
CA LEU A 226 -4.03 32.02 -10.17
C LEU A 226 -5.04 32.83 -9.32
N GLN A 227 -5.15 34.14 -9.55
CA GLN A 227 -6.02 35.05 -8.80
C GLN A 227 -7.38 35.27 -9.51
N GLU A 228 -7.52 34.76 -10.73
CA GLU A 228 -8.73 34.82 -11.55
C GLU A 228 -9.53 33.52 -11.45
#